data_99195f377abc562385f742c0039329f6
#
_entry.id   99195f377abc562385f742c0039329f6
#
_cell.length_a   1.000
_cell.length_b   1.000
_cell.length_c   1.000
_cell.angle_alpha   90.00
_cell.angle_beta   90.00
_cell.angle_gamma   90.00
#
_symmetry.space_group_name_H-M   'P 1'
#
loop_
_entity.id
_entity.type
_entity.pdbx_description
1 polymer ?
#
loop_
_entity_poly.entity_id
_entity_poly.type
_entity_poly.pdbx_seq_one_letter_code
_entity_poly.pdbx_strand_id
1 'polypeptide(L)'
;MTRLIREDWGRILAALTSSVGNYSLAEDSLQDAVISALQVWPRKGLPDNPAAWMISVARRKALDRLRRQNTMTRKEDELAQWLEMHQDAPDTDIATIPDQRLELIYTCCHPALDQKSRVALTLRALGGLSTEHIARAFLDKPEAMAARLTRAKKKLSMAGIRFKLPDPEDIAPRTDAVLRVIYLIFNEGAHASNGDLTRGDLVTEAIRLGRILSALLPDNTETKGLLALMLLSDSRRFARVDASGNFVPLEAQNRARWDRAKITEGLNLVEIALSHAPAGPYAIQAAISALHAQAATFGDTDWPQIVALYDVLRTRTPNPIIAVNQAVALSYAQTPQVGLAALDCLLPDAKLEAYQPYHSCRADLLVRMGQVDAAAQSYRRAIDLSPSKAQARFLEHRLRALYIG
;
A
#
# COMPACT_ATOMS: atom_id res chain seq x y z
N MET A 1 -15.10 -20.24 -0.86
CA MET A 1 -13.88 -20.92 -0.43
C MET A 1 -12.63 -20.02 -0.56
N THR A 2 -12.23 -19.60 -1.74
CA THR A 2 -11.00 -18.78 -1.96
C THR A 2 -11.02 -17.46 -1.20
N ARG A 3 -12.16 -16.78 -1.09
CA ARG A 3 -12.32 -15.52 -0.36
C ARG A 3 -12.15 -15.69 1.17
N LEU A 4 -12.78 -16.70 1.75
CA LEU A 4 -12.68 -17.05 3.18
C LEU A 4 -11.22 -17.33 3.58
N ILE A 5 -10.51 -18.16 2.81
CA ILE A 5 -9.11 -18.48 3.06
C ILE A 5 -8.23 -17.22 2.95
N ARG A 6 -8.52 -16.31 2.01
CA ARG A 6 -7.75 -15.09 1.79
C ARG A 6 -7.93 -14.07 2.93
N GLU A 7 -9.14 -13.95 3.48
CA GLU A 7 -9.42 -13.02 4.58
C GLU A 7 -8.62 -13.39 5.86
N ASP A 8 -8.52 -14.68 6.16
CA ASP A 8 -7.83 -15.18 7.35
C ASP A 8 -6.35 -15.58 7.10
N TRP A 9 -5.89 -15.56 5.85
CA TRP A 9 -4.56 -16.04 5.45
C TRP A 9 -3.44 -15.51 6.35
N GLY A 10 -3.36 -14.19 6.53
CA GLY A 10 -2.32 -13.56 7.34
C GLY A 10 -2.39 -13.96 8.81
N ARG A 11 -3.59 -14.14 9.36
CA ARG A 11 -3.79 -14.58 10.76
C ARG A 11 -3.37 -16.02 10.95
N ILE A 12 -3.78 -16.91 10.04
CA ILE A 12 -3.40 -18.32 10.04
C ILE A 12 -1.88 -18.46 9.92
N LEU A 13 -1.27 -17.76 8.96
CA LEU A 13 0.17 -17.82 8.73
C LEU A 13 0.97 -17.28 9.93
N ALA A 14 0.49 -16.20 10.56
CA ALA A 14 1.11 -15.65 11.76
C ALA A 14 1.11 -16.67 12.91
N ALA A 15 -0.05 -17.27 13.20
CA ALA A 15 -0.20 -18.29 14.23
C ALA A 15 0.67 -19.54 13.95
N LEU A 16 0.74 -19.96 12.70
CA LEU A 16 1.63 -21.07 12.30
C LEU A 16 3.11 -20.69 12.44
N THR A 17 3.49 -19.50 12.01
CA THR A 17 4.89 -19.04 12.10
C THR A 17 5.34 -18.95 13.54
N SER A 18 4.49 -18.47 14.44
CA SER A 18 4.74 -18.44 15.87
C SER A 18 4.92 -19.84 16.46
N SER A 19 4.02 -20.77 16.10
CA SER A 19 4.05 -22.14 16.62
C SER A 19 5.21 -22.97 16.07
N VAL A 20 5.59 -22.75 14.79
CA VAL A 20 6.65 -23.52 14.10
C VAL A 20 8.03 -22.88 14.25
N GLY A 21 8.10 -21.59 14.61
CA GLY A 21 9.35 -20.84 14.73
C GLY A 21 10.09 -20.58 13.40
N ASN A 22 9.52 -21.01 12.26
CA ASN A 22 10.11 -20.89 10.93
C ASN A 22 9.07 -20.48 9.90
N TYR A 23 9.23 -19.25 9.37
CA TYR A 23 8.30 -18.68 8.38
C TYR A 23 8.16 -19.55 7.12
N SER A 24 9.27 -20.03 6.56
CA SER A 24 9.23 -20.81 5.32
C SER A 24 8.49 -22.13 5.50
N LEU A 25 8.77 -22.83 6.62
CA LEU A 25 8.08 -24.08 6.94
C LEU A 25 6.59 -23.85 7.20
N ALA A 26 6.23 -22.77 7.90
CA ALA A 26 4.84 -22.40 8.16
C ALA A 26 4.09 -22.11 6.85
N GLU A 27 4.66 -21.31 5.95
CA GLU A 27 4.04 -20.96 4.67
C GLU A 27 3.85 -22.20 3.78
N ASP A 28 4.88 -23.02 3.63
CA ASP A 28 4.81 -24.24 2.81
C ASP A 28 3.77 -25.22 3.37
N SER A 29 3.70 -25.36 4.69
CA SER A 29 2.72 -26.23 5.33
C SER A 29 1.28 -25.70 5.21
N LEU A 30 1.12 -24.37 5.23
CA LEU A 30 -0.18 -23.74 4.97
C LEU A 30 -0.64 -23.96 3.52
N GLN A 31 0.29 -23.88 2.54
CA GLN A 31 -0.04 -24.20 1.14
C GLN A 31 -0.49 -25.66 0.98
N ASP A 32 0.18 -26.60 1.64
CA ASP A 32 -0.23 -28.01 1.66
C ASP A 32 -1.63 -28.19 2.31
N ALA A 33 -1.94 -27.41 3.35
CA ALA A 33 -3.25 -27.43 3.98
C ALA A 33 -4.34 -26.89 3.03
N VAL A 34 -4.05 -25.86 2.22
CA VAL A 34 -4.96 -25.37 1.17
C VAL A 34 -5.24 -26.46 0.14
N ILE A 35 -4.20 -27.16 -0.33
CA ILE A 35 -4.37 -28.27 -1.27
C ILE A 35 -5.28 -29.35 -0.64
N SER A 36 -5.05 -29.66 0.63
CA SER A 36 -5.91 -30.64 1.36
C SER A 36 -7.35 -30.15 1.48
N ALA A 37 -7.58 -28.85 1.76
CA ALA A 37 -8.91 -28.25 1.81
C ALA A 37 -9.66 -28.35 0.47
N LEU A 38 -8.95 -28.07 -0.64
CA LEU A 38 -9.48 -28.20 -2.00
C LEU A 38 -9.93 -29.63 -2.35
N GLN A 39 -9.32 -30.64 -1.74
CA GLN A 39 -9.67 -32.05 -1.95
C GLN A 39 -10.79 -32.53 -1.03
N VAL A 40 -10.80 -32.06 0.22
CA VAL A 40 -11.68 -32.57 1.28
C VAL A 40 -13.01 -31.83 1.35
N TRP A 41 -13.01 -30.50 1.31
CA TRP A 41 -14.21 -29.69 1.51
C TRP A 41 -15.29 -29.86 0.44
N PRO A 42 -14.97 -30.09 -0.85
CA PRO A 42 -16.01 -30.41 -1.85
C PRO A 42 -16.76 -31.69 -1.57
N ARG A 43 -16.14 -32.65 -0.83
CA ARG A 43 -16.72 -33.98 -0.53
C ARG A 43 -17.38 -34.07 0.84
N LYS A 44 -16.80 -33.39 1.84
CA LYS A 44 -17.23 -33.51 3.25
C LYS A 44 -18.00 -32.27 3.76
N GLY A 45 -18.10 -31.22 2.93
CA GLY A 45 -18.63 -29.93 3.35
C GLY A 45 -17.57 -29.02 3.98
N LEU A 46 -17.95 -27.76 4.15
CA LEU A 46 -17.12 -26.75 4.83
C LEU A 46 -17.15 -27.05 6.33
N PRO A 47 -16.02 -27.10 7.03
CA PRO A 47 -16.02 -27.25 8.48
C PRO A 47 -16.61 -26.02 9.16
N ASP A 48 -17.12 -26.16 10.39
CA ASP A 48 -17.69 -25.05 11.17
C ASP A 48 -16.67 -23.93 11.39
N ASN A 49 -15.39 -24.30 11.57
CA ASN A 49 -14.28 -23.38 11.68
C ASN A 49 -13.18 -23.69 10.65
N PRO A 50 -13.27 -23.12 9.42
CA PRO A 50 -12.30 -23.36 8.36
C PRO A 50 -10.85 -22.97 8.72
N ALA A 51 -10.67 -21.88 9.49
CA ALA A 51 -9.35 -21.39 9.86
C ALA A 51 -8.68 -22.32 10.89
N ALA A 52 -9.39 -22.79 11.90
CA ALA A 52 -8.90 -23.79 12.87
C ALA A 52 -8.53 -25.10 12.17
N TRP A 53 -9.35 -25.56 11.25
CA TRP A 53 -9.06 -26.74 10.43
C TRP A 53 -7.76 -26.55 9.63
N MET A 54 -7.58 -25.40 8.99
CA MET A 54 -6.37 -25.06 8.23
C MET A 54 -5.12 -25.06 9.10
N ILE A 55 -5.18 -24.48 10.30
CA ILE A 55 -4.07 -24.45 11.25
C ILE A 55 -3.72 -25.89 11.70
N SER A 56 -4.71 -26.70 12.05
CA SER A 56 -4.52 -28.09 12.47
C SER A 56 -3.86 -28.93 11.37
N VAL A 57 -4.35 -28.83 10.13
CA VAL A 57 -3.77 -29.56 9.01
C VAL A 57 -2.35 -29.08 8.70
N ALA A 58 -2.12 -27.75 8.68
CA ALA A 58 -0.80 -27.19 8.41
C ALA A 58 0.21 -27.58 9.49
N ARG A 59 -0.16 -27.59 10.78
CA ARG A 59 0.72 -28.08 11.87
C ARG A 59 1.14 -29.54 11.66
N ARG A 60 0.21 -30.41 11.32
CA ARG A 60 0.53 -31.81 10.99
C ARG A 60 1.50 -31.92 9.82
N LYS A 61 1.29 -31.13 8.76
CA LYS A 61 2.19 -31.10 7.62
C LYS A 61 3.60 -30.57 7.97
N ALA A 62 3.69 -29.57 8.84
CA ALA A 62 4.97 -29.06 9.35
C ALA A 62 5.73 -30.15 10.11
N LEU A 63 5.04 -30.86 11.01
CA LEU A 63 5.61 -31.96 11.78
C LEU A 63 6.11 -33.10 10.89
N ASP A 64 5.30 -33.51 9.90
CA ASP A 64 5.69 -34.55 8.94
C ASP A 64 6.94 -34.16 8.12
N ARG A 65 7.09 -32.88 7.75
CA ARG A 65 8.29 -32.38 7.07
C ARG A 65 9.52 -32.39 7.96
N LEU A 66 9.40 -31.95 9.21
CA LEU A 66 10.49 -32.00 10.20
C LEU A 66 10.97 -33.46 10.42
N ARG A 67 10.03 -34.40 10.59
CA ARG A 67 10.36 -35.83 10.75
C ARG A 67 11.07 -36.44 9.54
N ARG A 68 10.74 -36.02 8.32
CA ARG A 68 11.36 -36.53 7.09
C ARG A 68 12.77 -35.98 6.82
N GLN A 69 13.10 -34.82 7.35
CA GLN A 69 14.40 -34.17 7.07
C GLN A 69 15.57 -34.81 7.82
N ASN A 70 15.35 -35.82 8.68
CA ASN A 70 16.35 -36.63 9.39
C ASN A 70 17.54 -35.86 10.02
N THR A 71 17.40 -34.57 10.22
CA THR A 71 18.39 -33.65 10.78
C THR A 71 17.77 -32.88 11.94
N MET A 72 17.09 -33.60 12.85
CA MET A 72 16.46 -32.96 14.00
C MET A 72 17.52 -32.51 15.00
N THR A 73 17.67 -31.19 15.12
CA THR A 73 18.38 -30.59 16.23
C THR A 73 17.53 -30.72 17.51
N ARG A 74 18.14 -30.73 18.69
CA ARG A 74 17.43 -30.79 19.98
C ARG A 74 16.24 -29.81 20.10
N LYS A 75 16.36 -28.64 19.47
CA LYS A 75 15.26 -27.65 19.43
C LYS A 75 14.08 -28.07 18.52
N GLU A 76 14.36 -28.81 17.47
CA GLU A 76 13.33 -29.36 16.57
C GLU A 76 12.60 -30.53 17.21
N ASP A 77 13.29 -31.32 18.06
CA ASP A 77 12.68 -32.38 18.89
C ASP A 77 11.73 -31.77 19.94
N GLU A 78 12.14 -30.70 20.63
CA GLU A 78 11.30 -29.96 21.57
C GLU A 78 10.06 -29.36 20.88
N LEU A 79 10.23 -28.81 19.69
CA LEU A 79 9.13 -28.28 18.88
C LEU A 79 8.20 -29.38 18.39
N ALA A 80 8.74 -30.52 17.95
CA ALA A 80 7.95 -31.68 17.54
C ALA A 80 7.11 -32.24 18.71
N GLN A 81 7.69 -32.37 19.89
CA GLN A 81 6.98 -32.79 21.10
C GLN A 81 5.91 -31.80 21.52
N TRP A 82 6.20 -30.47 21.42
CA TRP A 82 5.21 -29.44 21.70
C TRP A 82 4.05 -29.48 20.73
N LEU A 83 4.31 -29.66 19.42
CA LEU A 83 3.30 -29.79 18.37
C LEU A 83 2.45 -31.06 18.54
N GLU A 84 3.06 -32.17 18.99
CA GLU A 84 2.35 -33.43 19.30
C GLU A 84 1.41 -33.29 20.48
N MET A 85 1.85 -32.66 21.56
CA MET A 85 1.01 -32.41 22.74
C MET A 85 -0.22 -31.53 22.46
N HIS A 86 -0.17 -30.75 21.38
CA HIS A 86 -1.27 -29.83 20.99
C HIS A 86 -2.04 -30.30 19.74
N GLN A 87 -1.83 -31.57 19.28
CA GLN A 87 -2.53 -32.12 18.11
C GLN A 87 -4.04 -32.26 18.31
N ASP A 88 -4.46 -32.59 19.54
CA ASP A 88 -5.84 -32.84 19.93
C ASP A 88 -6.52 -31.61 20.55
N ALA A 89 -5.97 -30.41 20.35
CA ALA A 89 -6.66 -29.21 20.80
C ALA A 89 -8.03 -29.14 20.09
N PRO A 90 -9.13 -29.13 20.85
CA PRO A 90 -10.48 -29.09 20.28
C PRO A 90 -10.63 -27.87 19.39
N ASP A 91 -11.64 -27.85 18.55
CA ASP A 91 -12.04 -26.74 17.66
C ASP A 91 -11.88 -25.37 18.34
N THR A 92 -10.66 -24.91 18.38
CA THR A 92 -10.32 -23.64 19.04
C THR A 92 -10.86 -22.56 18.11
N ASP A 93 -11.84 -21.82 18.57
CA ASP A 93 -12.37 -20.67 17.84
C ASP A 93 -11.18 -19.78 17.44
N ILE A 94 -11.11 -19.38 16.16
CA ILE A 94 -10.04 -18.48 15.68
C ILE A 94 -9.98 -17.20 16.53
N ALA A 95 -11.10 -16.79 17.15
CA ALA A 95 -11.17 -15.66 18.05
C ALA A 95 -10.30 -15.84 19.30
N THR A 96 -10.06 -17.09 19.73
CA THR A 96 -9.22 -17.39 20.91
C THR A 96 -7.74 -17.50 20.57
N ILE A 97 -7.36 -17.57 19.28
CA ILE A 97 -5.97 -17.57 18.84
C ILE A 97 -5.43 -16.13 18.92
N PRO A 98 -4.33 -15.87 19.64
CA PRO A 98 -3.73 -14.55 19.69
C PRO A 98 -3.47 -13.99 18.30
N ASP A 99 -3.79 -12.72 18.09
CA ASP A 99 -3.55 -12.07 16.80
C ASP A 99 -2.09 -11.66 16.67
N GLN A 100 -1.30 -12.51 16.05
CA GLN A 100 0.14 -12.34 15.84
C GLN A 100 0.47 -11.75 14.47
N ARG A 101 -0.50 -11.12 13.81
CA ARG A 101 -0.26 -10.46 12.50
C ARG A 101 0.74 -9.30 12.62
N LEU A 102 0.83 -8.66 13.77
CA LEU A 102 1.76 -7.55 13.94
C LEU A 102 3.22 -8.03 13.88
N GLU A 103 3.55 -9.15 14.51
CA GLU A 103 4.86 -9.81 14.43
C GLU A 103 5.18 -10.20 12.99
N LEU A 104 4.19 -10.73 12.26
CA LEU A 104 4.35 -11.09 10.85
C LEU A 104 4.63 -9.86 9.98
N ILE A 105 3.90 -8.77 10.21
CA ILE A 105 4.10 -7.49 9.52
C ILE A 105 5.52 -6.98 9.72
N TYR A 106 5.98 -6.91 10.98
CA TYR A 106 7.33 -6.44 11.28
C TYR A 106 8.41 -7.36 10.71
N THR A 107 8.17 -8.67 10.67
CA THR A 107 9.08 -9.64 10.06
C THR A 107 9.16 -9.41 8.55
N CYS A 108 8.05 -9.27 7.85
CA CYS A 108 8.02 -9.02 6.39
C CYS A 108 8.65 -7.66 6.01
N CYS A 109 8.54 -6.67 6.89
CA CYS A 109 9.09 -5.33 6.70
C CYS A 109 10.47 -5.12 7.35
N HIS A 110 11.18 -6.19 7.70
CA HIS A 110 12.46 -6.09 8.40
C HIS A 110 13.51 -5.27 7.62
N PRO A 111 14.31 -4.40 8.30
CA PRO A 111 15.32 -3.55 7.65
C PRO A 111 16.38 -4.31 6.84
N ALA A 112 16.67 -5.55 7.21
CA ALA A 112 17.59 -6.40 6.45
C ALA A 112 17.13 -6.67 5.00
N LEU A 113 15.83 -6.56 4.69
CA LEU A 113 15.29 -6.74 3.36
C LEU A 113 15.32 -5.42 2.57
N ASP A 114 15.57 -5.50 1.26
CA ASP A 114 15.36 -4.36 0.37
C ASP A 114 13.85 -4.04 0.21
N GLN A 115 13.55 -2.84 -0.24
CA GLN A 115 12.19 -2.33 -0.33
C GLN A 115 11.27 -3.19 -1.20
N LYS A 116 11.75 -3.64 -2.38
CA LYS A 116 10.96 -4.48 -3.30
C LYS A 116 10.66 -5.85 -2.67
N SER A 117 11.63 -6.40 -1.95
CA SER A 117 11.46 -7.66 -1.22
C SER A 117 10.47 -7.54 -0.07
N ARG A 118 10.49 -6.42 0.70
CA ARG A 118 9.50 -6.16 1.76
C ARG A 118 8.09 -6.11 1.19
N VAL A 119 7.88 -5.35 0.12
CA VAL A 119 6.58 -5.24 -0.55
C VAL A 119 6.09 -6.61 -1.03
N ALA A 120 6.92 -7.35 -1.76
CA ALA A 120 6.55 -8.67 -2.29
C ALA A 120 6.22 -9.67 -1.16
N LEU A 121 7.03 -9.68 -0.11
CA LEU A 121 6.83 -10.59 1.02
C LEU A 121 5.58 -10.22 1.82
N THR A 122 5.29 -8.93 2.02
CA THR A 122 4.08 -8.46 2.70
C THR A 122 2.82 -8.87 1.95
N LEU A 123 2.79 -8.69 0.63
CA LEU A 123 1.67 -9.12 -0.21
C LEU A 123 1.49 -10.64 -0.18
N ARG A 124 2.58 -11.39 -0.17
CA ARG A 124 2.55 -12.85 -0.07
C ARG A 124 2.05 -13.33 1.28
N ALA A 125 2.64 -12.81 2.36
CA ALA A 125 2.42 -13.29 3.73
C ALA A 125 1.08 -12.84 4.32
N LEU A 126 0.68 -11.60 4.08
CA LEU A 126 -0.53 -11.00 4.66
C LEU A 126 -1.69 -10.97 3.68
N GLY A 127 -1.40 -10.76 2.40
CA GLY A 127 -2.40 -10.71 1.33
C GLY A 127 -2.76 -12.06 0.74
N GLY A 128 -1.95 -13.09 0.98
CA GLY A 128 -2.16 -14.40 0.38
C GLY A 128 -2.09 -14.40 -1.16
N LEU A 129 -1.45 -13.38 -1.77
CA LEU A 129 -1.35 -13.27 -3.21
C LEU A 129 -0.38 -14.33 -3.76
N SER A 130 -0.70 -14.88 -4.93
CA SER A 130 0.23 -15.79 -5.62
C SER A 130 1.44 -15.02 -6.18
N THR A 131 2.54 -15.72 -6.42
CA THR A 131 3.74 -15.14 -7.03
C THR A 131 3.45 -14.50 -8.37
N GLU A 132 2.60 -15.14 -9.18
CA GLU A 132 2.16 -14.65 -10.49
C GLU A 132 1.34 -13.36 -10.38
N HIS A 133 0.44 -13.28 -9.37
CA HIS A 133 -0.33 -12.06 -9.12
C HIS A 133 0.58 -10.89 -8.71
N ILE A 134 1.54 -11.15 -7.80
CA ILE A 134 2.51 -10.13 -7.38
C ILE A 134 3.39 -9.71 -8.56
N ALA A 135 3.90 -10.66 -9.35
CA ALA A 135 4.75 -10.37 -10.51
C ALA A 135 4.00 -9.49 -11.54
N ARG A 136 2.76 -9.85 -11.90
CA ARG A 136 1.92 -9.04 -12.79
C ARG A 136 1.69 -7.62 -12.24
N ALA A 137 1.41 -7.50 -10.96
CA ALA A 137 1.16 -6.21 -10.32
C ALA A 137 2.36 -5.27 -10.43
N PHE A 138 3.58 -5.81 -10.37
CA PHE A 138 4.82 -5.03 -10.47
C PHE A 138 5.48 -5.08 -11.86
N LEU A 139 4.77 -5.55 -12.88
CA LEU A 139 5.27 -5.71 -14.25
C LEU A 139 6.61 -6.47 -14.30
N ASP A 140 6.77 -7.45 -13.40
CA ASP A 140 7.95 -8.30 -13.27
C ASP A 140 7.67 -9.71 -13.84
N LYS A 141 8.71 -10.45 -14.16
CA LYS A 141 8.57 -11.85 -14.59
C LYS A 141 8.28 -12.75 -13.38
N PRO A 142 7.35 -13.75 -13.50
CA PRO A 142 7.04 -14.65 -12.39
C PRO A 142 8.26 -15.32 -11.78
N GLU A 143 9.23 -15.74 -12.60
CA GLU A 143 10.47 -16.39 -12.18
C GLU A 143 11.36 -15.44 -11.37
N ALA A 144 11.45 -14.16 -11.79
CA ALA A 144 12.21 -13.14 -11.08
C ALA A 144 11.56 -12.83 -9.71
N MET A 145 10.23 -12.78 -9.66
CA MET A 145 9.48 -12.59 -8.41
C MET A 145 9.63 -13.79 -7.48
N ALA A 146 9.56 -15.04 -8.00
CA ALA A 146 9.80 -16.26 -7.23
C ALA A 146 11.20 -16.26 -6.62
N ALA A 147 12.23 -15.94 -7.42
CA ALA A 147 13.61 -15.82 -6.95
C ALA A 147 13.78 -14.72 -5.89
N ARG A 148 13.07 -13.58 -6.02
CA ARG A 148 13.08 -12.50 -5.02
C ARG A 148 12.48 -12.97 -3.69
N LEU A 149 11.31 -13.59 -3.71
CA LEU A 149 10.66 -14.14 -2.52
C LEU A 149 11.54 -15.20 -1.84
N THR A 150 12.14 -16.11 -2.60
CA THR A 150 13.07 -17.14 -2.08
C THR A 150 14.27 -16.51 -1.40
N ARG A 151 14.92 -15.52 -2.04
CA ARG A 151 16.05 -14.80 -1.43
C ARG A 151 15.65 -14.04 -0.17
N ALA A 152 14.47 -13.40 -0.17
CA ALA A 152 13.96 -12.69 1.02
C ALA A 152 13.76 -13.65 2.19
N LYS A 153 13.11 -14.78 1.98
CA LYS A 153 12.91 -15.83 3.00
C LYS A 153 14.24 -16.37 3.52
N LYS A 154 15.17 -16.70 2.62
CA LYS A 154 16.51 -17.18 2.99
C LYS A 154 17.25 -16.14 3.83
N LYS A 155 17.15 -14.85 3.48
CA LYS A 155 17.79 -13.77 4.22
C LYS A 155 17.21 -13.61 5.63
N LEU A 156 15.88 -13.72 5.79
CA LEU A 156 15.24 -13.73 7.12
C LEU A 156 15.76 -14.88 7.98
N SER A 157 15.82 -16.08 7.42
CA SER A 157 16.31 -17.27 8.12
C SER A 157 17.80 -17.15 8.50
N MET A 158 18.68 -16.79 7.56
CA MET A 158 20.12 -16.67 7.80
C MET A 158 20.49 -15.54 8.77
N ALA A 159 19.72 -14.45 8.79
CA ALA A 159 19.95 -13.34 9.70
C ALA A 159 19.44 -13.63 11.14
N GLY A 160 18.90 -14.81 11.40
CA GLY A 160 18.38 -15.19 12.72
C GLY A 160 17.23 -14.30 13.18
N ILE A 161 16.48 -13.71 12.25
CA ILE A 161 15.38 -12.79 12.56
C ILE A 161 14.28 -13.58 13.24
N ARG A 162 14.07 -13.27 14.52
CA ARG A 162 13.05 -13.92 15.33
C ARG A 162 11.66 -13.40 14.97
N PHE A 163 10.68 -14.29 15.01
CA PHE A 163 9.28 -13.94 14.89
C PHE A 163 8.79 -13.39 16.23
N LYS A 164 8.98 -12.08 16.41
CA LYS A 164 8.57 -11.35 17.62
C LYS A 164 8.34 -9.88 17.30
N LEU A 165 7.67 -9.16 18.19
CA LEU A 165 7.63 -7.70 18.14
C LEU A 165 9.04 -7.13 18.23
N PRO A 166 9.31 -5.98 17.58
CA PRO A 166 10.53 -5.21 17.79
C PRO A 166 10.69 -4.83 19.26
N ASP A 167 11.91 -4.59 19.69
CA ASP A 167 12.15 -4.04 21.01
C ASP A 167 11.55 -2.61 21.08
N PRO A 168 11.12 -2.11 22.26
CA PRO A 168 10.35 -0.88 22.39
C PRO A 168 10.97 0.34 21.69
N GLU A 169 12.29 0.46 21.70
CA GLU A 169 13.05 1.53 21.03
C GLU A 169 12.98 1.45 19.49
N ASP A 170 12.79 0.26 18.94
CA ASP A 170 12.72 0.00 17.51
C ASP A 170 11.29 0.05 16.95
N ILE A 171 10.26 0.07 17.80
CA ILE A 171 8.87 0.01 17.33
C ILE A 171 8.55 1.16 16.39
N ALA A 172 8.87 2.40 16.77
CA ALA A 172 8.54 3.58 15.96
C ALA A 172 9.21 3.55 14.57
N PRO A 173 10.55 3.42 14.43
CA PRO A 173 11.17 3.37 13.11
C PRO A 173 10.77 2.14 12.29
N ARG A 174 10.44 1.02 12.95
CA ARG A 174 9.94 -0.17 12.28
C ARG A 174 8.51 0.02 11.78
N THR A 175 7.65 0.71 12.54
CA THR A 175 6.30 1.08 12.11
C THR A 175 6.35 2.02 10.91
N ASP A 176 7.24 3.01 10.88
CA ASP A 176 7.44 3.88 9.73
C ASP A 176 7.83 3.10 8.47
N ALA A 177 8.64 2.06 8.62
CA ALA A 177 8.99 1.19 7.50
C ALA A 177 7.78 0.40 6.98
N VAL A 178 6.91 -0.08 7.88
CA VAL A 178 5.65 -0.76 7.53
C VAL A 178 4.71 0.19 6.80
N LEU A 179 4.49 1.40 7.32
CA LEU A 179 3.64 2.42 6.69
C LEU A 179 4.09 2.73 5.27
N ARG A 180 5.41 2.88 5.06
CA ARG A 180 5.98 3.07 3.73
C ARG A 180 5.70 1.89 2.79
N VAL A 181 5.80 0.66 3.27
CA VAL A 181 5.51 -0.53 2.45
C VAL A 181 4.04 -0.56 2.02
N ILE A 182 3.10 -0.31 2.96
CA ILE A 182 1.67 -0.27 2.65
C ILE A 182 1.36 0.86 1.66
N TYR A 183 1.93 2.04 1.85
CA TYR A 183 1.77 3.19 0.95
C TYR A 183 2.31 2.92 -0.45
N LEU A 184 3.42 2.19 -0.58
CA LEU A 184 3.97 1.78 -1.88
C LEU A 184 3.05 0.78 -2.59
N ILE A 185 2.47 -0.18 -1.87
CA ILE A 185 1.47 -1.10 -2.44
C ILE A 185 0.27 -0.30 -2.97
N PHE A 186 -0.20 0.67 -2.18
CA PHE A 186 -1.30 1.54 -2.57
C PHE A 186 -0.98 2.34 -3.84
N ASN A 187 0.17 3.00 -3.89
CA ASN A 187 0.58 3.83 -5.02
C ASN A 187 0.75 3.01 -6.30
N GLU A 188 1.34 1.80 -6.21
CA GLU A 188 1.46 0.90 -7.34
C GLU A 188 0.08 0.54 -7.93
N GLY A 189 -0.92 0.33 -7.06
CA GLY A 189 -2.29 0.11 -7.49
C GLY A 189 -2.99 1.34 -8.03
N ALA A 190 -2.76 2.50 -7.42
CA ALA A 190 -3.47 3.76 -7.74
C ALA A 190 -3.00 4.42 -9.04
N HIS A 191 -1.75 4.21 -9.46
CA HIS A 191 -1.17 4.79 -10.68
C HIS A 191 -1.44 3.95 -11.94
N ALA A 192 -2.15 2.84 -11.82
CA ALA A 192 -2.60 2.05 -12.95
C ALA A 192 -3.66 2.80 -13.75
N SER A 193 -3.24 3.52 -14.76
CA SER A 193 -4.12 4.34 -15.62
C SER A 193 -5.00 3.53 -16.59
N ASN A 194 -4.88 2.22 -16.65
CA ASN A 194 -5.65 1.38 -17.55
C ASN A 194 -6.19 0.19 -16.80
N GLY A 195 -7.48 0.22 -16.47
CA GLY A 195 -8.44 -0.85 -16.30
C GLY A 195 -8.05 -2.29 -15.94
N ASP A 196 -6.81 -2.54 -15.55
CA ASP A 196 -6.33 -3.87 -15.22
C ASP A 196 -6.80 -4.21 -13.79
N LEU A 197 -7.72 -5.16 -13.70
CA LEU A 197 -8.31 -5.66 -12.45
C LEU A 197 -7.27 -5.99 -11.36
N THR A 198 -6.06 -6.37 -11.77
CA THR A 198 -4.95 -6.69 -10.87
C THR A 198 -4.47 -5.50 -10.04
N ARG A 199 -4.51 -4.29 -10.57
CA ARG A 199 -4.02 -3.10 -9.87
C ARG A 199 -5.06 -2.48 -8.93
N GLY A 200 -6.34 -2.59 -9.26
CA GLY A 200 -7.44 -2.29 -8.34
C GLY A 200 -7.43 -3.19 -7.10
N ASP A 201 -7.00 -4.43 -7.26
CA ASP A 201 -6.82 -5.39 -6.16
C ASP A 201 -5.71 -4.96 -5.19
N LEU A 202 -4.62 -4.34 -5.69
CA LEU A 202 -3.55 -3.82 -4.82
C LEU A 202 -4.03 -2.66 -3.94
N VAL A 203 -4.83 -1.74 -4.47
CA VAL A 203 -5.41 -0.65 -3.67
C VAL A 203 -6.32 -1.21 -2.57
N THR A 204 -7.18 -2.15 -2.92
CA THR A 204 -8.07 -2.82 -1.97
C THR A 204 -7.26 -3.55 -0.89
N GLU A 205 -6.21 -4.24 -1.28
CA GLU A 205 -5.33 -4.94 -0.34
C GLU A 205 -4.55 -3.97 0.56
N ALA A 206 -4.02 -2.86 0.02
CA ALA A 206 -3.35 -1.84 0.82
C ALA A 206 -4.28 -1.22 1.88
N ILE A 207 -5.52 -0.91 1.50
CA ILE A 207 -6.53 -0.39 2.44
C ILE A 207 -6.86 -1.46 3.51
N ARG A 208 -6.99 -2.74 3.13
CA ARG A 208 -7.21 -3.84 4.08
C ARG A 208 -6.04 -3.96 5.07
N LEU A 209 -4.80 -3.91 4.59
CA LEU A 209 -3.60 -3.92 5.44
C LEU A 209 -3.53 -2.69 6.36
N GLY A 210 -3.90 -1.52 5.84
CA GLY A 210 -4.01 -0.30 6.63
C GLY A 210 -5.02 -0.42 7.77
N ARG A 211 -6.19 -1.01 7.53
CA ARG A 211 -7.21 -1.27 8.57
C ARG A 211 -6.69 -2.25 9.64
N ILE A 212 -6.03 -3.33 9.21
CA ILE A 212 -5.42 -4.29 10.14
C ILE A 212 -4.39 -3.59 11.01
N LEU A 213 -3.47 -2.83 10.41
CA LEU A 213 -2.42 -2.14 11.15
C LEU A 213 -2.99 -1.10 12.12
N SER A 214 -4.01 -0.32 11.69
CA SER A 214 -4.68 0.66 12.53
C SER A 214 -5.41 0.02 13.72
N ALA A 215 -5.97 -1.18 13.55
CA ALA A 215 -6.62 -1.93 14.62
C ALA A 215 -5.59 -2.54 15.60
N LEU A 216 -4.44 -3.00 15.10
CA LEU A 216 -3.36 -3.59 15.91
C LEU A 216 -2.53 -2.53 16.67
N LEU A 217 -2.53 -1.28 16.19
CA LEU A 217 -1.82 -0.15 16.79
C LEU A 217 -2.82 1.02 17.03
N PRO A 218 -3.77 0.86 17.95
CA PRO A 218 -4.87 1.82 18.14
C PRO A 218 -4.40 3.22 18.57
N ASP A 219 -3.27 3.32 19.25
CA ASP A 219 -2.73 4.60 19.73
C ASP A 219 -1.82 5.29 18.71
N ASN A 220 -1.47 4.62 17.61
CA ASN A 220 -0.61 5.19 16.60
C ASN A 220 -1.42 6.01 15.58
N THR A 221 -1.27 7.33 15.63
CA THR A 221 -2.00 8.28 14.78
C THR A 221 -1.61 8.20 13.30
N GLU A 222 -0.35 7.84 12.98
CA GLU A 222 0.12 7.73 11.61
C GLU A 222 -0.46 6.52 10.87
N THR A 223 -0.82 5.44 11.57
CA THR A 223 -1.56 4.34 10.95
C THR A 223 -2.94 4.78 10.49
N LYS A 224 -3.62 5.61 11.30
CA LYS A 224 -4.92 6.22 10.96
C LYS A 224 -4.76 7.24 9.83
N GLY A 225 -3.71 8.07 9.89
CA GLY A 225 -3.37 9.03 8.85
C GLY A 225 -3.15 8.35 7.49
N LEU A 226 -2.38 7.27 7.45
CA LEU A 226 -2.17 6.51 6.21
C LEU A 226 -3.47 5.88 5.70
N LEU A 227 -4.27 5.27 6.58
CA LEU A 227 -5.55 4.68 6.18
C LEU A 227 -6.50 5.75 5.63
N ALA A 228 -6.61 6.90 6.29
CA ALA A 228 -7.40 8.04 5.83
C ALA A 228 -6.94 8.54 4.45
N LEU A 229 -5.63 8.72 4.26
CA LEU A 229 -5.03 9.13 2.99
C LEU A 229 -5.40 8.17 1.84
N MET A 230 -5.31 6.87 2.09
CA MET A 230 -5.67 5.84 1.11
C MET A 230 -7.16 5.85 0.80
N LEU A 231 -8.03 5.94 1.80
CA LEU A 231 -9.49 5.98 1.62
C LEU A 231 -9.92 7.22 0.84
N LEU A 232 -9.47 8.42 1.23
CA LEU A 232 -9.79 9.68 0.57
C LEU A 232 -9.26 9.72 -0.85
N SER A 233 -8.06 9.20 -1.09
CA SER A 233 -7.50 9.10 -2.45
C SER A 233 -8.27 8.11 -3.31
N ASP A 234 -8.70 6.99 -2.76
CA ASP A 234 -9.42 5.94 -3.48
C ASP A 234 -10.91 6.27 -3.68
N SER A 235 -11.49 7.14 -2.86
CA SER A 235 -12.88 7.56 -2.99
C SER A 235 -13.22 8.10 -4.39
N ARG A 236 -12.24 8.69 -5.06
CA ARG A 236 -12.39 9.29 -6.40
C ARG A 236 -11.88 8.41 -7.54
N ARG A 237 -11.59 7.13 -7.31
CA ARG A 237 -11.06 6.19 -8.31
C ARG A 237 -11.88 6.19 -9.60
N PHE A 238 -13.20 6.07 -9.47
CA PHE A 238 -14.12 5.99 -10.61
C PHE A 238 -14.38 7.34 -11.31
N ALA A 239 -13.96 8.46 -10.73
CA ALA A 239 -14.04 9.76 -11.33
C ALA A 239 -12.75 10.17 -12.06
N ARG A 240 -11.66 9.42 -11.89
CA ARG A 240 -10.35 9.69 -12.53
C ARG A 240 -10.27 9.31 -13.99
N VAL A 241 -11.26 8.56 -14.50
CA VAL A 241 -11.34 8.12 -15.89
C VAL A 241 -12.74 8.38 -16.41
N ASP A 242 -12.82 8.85 -17.67
CA ASP A 242 -14.08 8.99 -18.37
C ASP A 242 -14.57 7.65 -18.96
N ALA A 243 -15.71 7.67 -19.67
CA ALA A 243 -16.28 6.47 -20.31
C ALA A 243 -15.38 5.89 -21.41
N SER A 244 -14.48 6.69 -21.95
CA SER A 244 -13.53 6.31 -23.01
C SER A 244 -12.18 5.85 -22.44
N GLY A 245 -12.02 5.83 -21.10
CA GLY A 245 -10.78 5.46 -20.45
C GLY A 245 -9.70 6.55 -20.42
N ASN A 246 -10.06 7.81 -20.72
CA ASN A 246 -9.13 8.92 -20.64
C ASN A 246 -9.04 9.45 -19.21
N PHE A 247 -7.86 9.95 -18.86
CA PHE A 247 -7.63 10.57 -17.56
C PHE A 247 -8.44 11.86 -17.40
N VAL A 248 -9.10 12.00 -16.23
CA VAL A 248 -9.88 13.21 -15.86
C VAL A 248 -9.15 13.92 -14.71
N PRO A 249 -8.65 15.15 -14.92
CA PRO A 249 -8.00 15.92 -13.87
C PRO A 249 -8.98 16.29 -12.76
N LEU A 250 -8.46 16.56 -11.55
CA LEU A 250 -9.25 16.78 -10.34
C LEU A 250 -10.32 17.88 -10.51
N GLU A 251 -9.97 18.95 -11.18
CA GLU A 251 -10.86 20.09 -11.47
C GLU A 251 -12.11 19.71 -12.30
N ALA A 252 -11.96 18.70 -13.19
CA ALA A 252 -13.01 18.23 -14.07
C ALA A 252 -13.74 16.98 -13.55
N GLN A 253 -13.35 16.44 -12.39
CA GLN A 253 -13.98 15.24 -11.85
C GLN A 253 -15.41 15.50 -11.36
N ASN A 254 -16.33 14.64 -11.78
CA ASN A 254 -17.69 14.64 -11.24
C ASN A 254 -17.67 14.08 -9.81
N ARG A 255 -17.83 14.97 -8.82
CA ARG A 255 -17.81 14.63 -7.38
C ARG A 255 -18.99 13.76 -6.94
N ALA A 256 -20.09 13.69 -7.71
CA ALA A 256 -21.19 12.77 -7.45
C ALA A 256 -20.78 11.29 -7.63
N ARG A 257 -19.71 11.04 -8.39
CA ARG A 257 -19.14 9.68 -8.55
C ARG A 257 -18.14 9.29 -7.46
N TRP A 258 -17.87 10.17 -6.51
CA TRP A 258 -16.95 9.87 -5.41
C TRP A 258 -17.65 8.99 -4.38
N ASP A 259 -16.91 8.01 -3.84
CA ASP A 259 -17.39 7.07 -2.83
C ASP A 259 -17.57 7.76 -1.47
N ARG A 260 -18.82 8.06 -1.14
CA ARG A 260 -19.19 8.79 0.08
C ARG A 260 -18.86 8.01 1.35
N ALA A 261 -18.96 6.68 1.33
CA ALA A 261 -18.63 5.86 2.49
C ALA A 261 -17.14 5.98 2.84
N LYS A 262 -16.25 5.91 1.83
CA LYS A 262 -14.81 6.10 2.04
C LYS A 262 -14.47 7.53 2.47
N ILE A 263 -15.18 8.52 1.98
CA ILE A 263 -14.99 9.92 2.40
C ILE A 263 -15.34 10.04 3.89
N THR A 264 -16.51 9.57 4.31
CA THR A 264 -16.95 9.66 5.71
C THR A 264 -15.98 8.94 6.65
N GLU A 265 -15.58 7.70 6.31
CA GLU A 265 -14.58 6.93 7.09
C GLU A 265 -13.24 7.68 7.14
N GLY A 266 -12.78 8.19 5.99
CA GLY A 266 -11.52 8.91 5.87
C GLY A 266 -11.49 10.21 6.69
N LEU A 267 -12.57 11.00 6.66
CA LEU A 267 -12.67 12.24 7.45
C LEU A 267 -12.62 11.98 8.96
N ASN A 268 -13.38 10.99 9.44
CA ASN A 268 -13.32 10.61 10.86
C ASN A 268 -11.92 10.18 11.29
N LEU A 269 -11.21 9.44 10.44
CA LEU A 269 -9.83 9.03 10.71
C LEU A 269 -8.85 10.20 10.70
N VAL A 270 -9.07 11.23 9.86
CA VAL A 270 -8.26 12.46 9.85
C VAL A 270 -8.41 13.21 11.18
N GLU A 271 -9.63 13.37 11.69
CA GLU A 271 -9.88 14.02 12.97
C GLU A 271 -9.10 13.32 14.10
N ILE A 272 -9.18 11.98 14.14
CA ILE A 272 -8.43 11.18 15.14
C ILE A 272 -6.92 11.33 14.92
N ALA A 273 -6.43 11.27 13.67
CA ALA A 273 -5.00 11.35 13.39
C ALA A 273 -4.40 12.72 13.75
N LEU A 274 -5.20 13.79 13.70
CA LEU A 274 -4.78 15.15 14.04
C LEU A 274 -5.02 15.53 15.52
N SER A 275 -5.76 14.73 16.27
CA SER A 275 -6.11 15.04 17.68
C SER A 275 -4.89 15.05 18.62
N HIS A 276 -3.79 14.45 18.21
CA HIS A 276 -2.54 14.40 18.98
C HIS A 276 -1.42 15.12 18.24
N ALA A 277 -0.89 16.18 18.83
CA ALA A 277 0.28 16.88 18.31
C ALA A 277 1.58 16.16 18.74
N PRO A 278 2.58 16.18 17.89
CA PRO A 278 2.66 16.75 16.56
C PRO A 278 2.18 15.76 15.47
N ALA A 279 1.30 16.21 14.59
CA ALA A 279 0.81 15.38 13.46
C ALA A 279 1.97 14.90 12.56
N GLY A 280 1.94 13.63 12.19
CA GLY A 280 2.94 13.05 11.31
C GLY A 280 2.64 13.26 9.81
N PRO A 281 3.57 12.84 8.93
CA PRO A 281 3.47 13.11 7.50
C PRO A 281 2.22 12.53 6.81
N TYR A 282 1.77 11.34 7.19
CA TYR A 282 0.57 10.74 6.60
C TYR A 282 -0.71 11.43 7.08
N ALA A 283 -0.78 11.82 8.36
CA ALA A 283 -1.90 12.59 8.88
C ALA A 283 -2.06 13.94 8.17
N ILE A 284 -0.95 14.65 7.91
CA ILE A 284 -0.96 15.92 7.18
C ILE A 284 -1.41 15.73 5.72
N GLN A 285 -0.90 14.72 5.02
CA GLN A 285 -1.32 14.42 3.65
C GLN A 285 -2.79 13.99 3.58
N ALA A 286 -3.28 13.27 4.60
CA ALA A 286 -4.69 12.92 4.71
C ALA A 286 -5.56 14.17 4.92
N ALA A 287 -5.12 15.14 5.74
CA ALA A 287 -5.79 16.41 5.93
C ALA A 287 -5.91 17.22 4.61
N ILE A 288 -4.84 17.28 3.81
CA ILE A 288 -4.88 17.89 2.49
C ILE A 288 -5.92 17.18 1.60
N SER A 289 -5.94 15.85 1.62
CA SER A 289 -6.93 15.07 0.85
C SER A 289 -8.36 15.27 1.35
N ALA A 290 -8.54 15.49 2.66
CA ALA A 290 -9.82 15.79 3.30
C ALA A 290 -10.41 17.11 2.82
N LEU A 291 -9.60 18.18 2.72
CA LEU A 291 -10.03 19.49 2.20
C LEU A 291 -10.57 19.39 0.76
N HIS A 292 -9.94 18.59 -0.09
CA HIS A 292 -10.46 18.30 -1.42
C HIS A 292 -11.78 17.51 -1.37
N ALA A 293 -11.94 16.58 -0.44
CA ALA A 293 -13.12 15.73 -0.35
C ALA A 293 -14.34 16.44 0.26
N GLN A 294 -14.11 17.41 1.14
CA GLN A 294 -15.15 18.22 1.80
C GLN A 294 -15.72 19.30 0.87
N ALA A 295 -14.91 19.86 -0.02
CA ALA A 295 -15.33 20.90 -0.95
C ALA A 295 -16.44 20.39 -1.89
N ALA A 296 -17.52 21.16 -2.06
CA ALA A 296 -18.62 20.82 -2.96
C ALA A 296 -18.18 20.85 -4.42
N THR A 297 -17.39 21.85 -4.79
CA THR A 297 -16.79 22.01 -6.13
C THR A 297 -15.28 22.19 -6.01
N PHE A 298 -14.57 22.17 -7.12
CA PHE A 298 -13.14 22.44 -7.12
C PHE A 298 -12.82 23.87 -6.66
N GLY A 299 -13.68 24.84 -6.99
CA GLY A 299 -13.53 26.24 -6.57
C GLY A 299 -13.72 26.48 -5.08
N ASP A 300 -14.50 25.62 -4.40
CA ASP A 300 -14.75 25.71 -2.96
C ASP A 300 -13.63 25.09 -2.11
N THR A 301 -12.57 24.58 -2.74
CA THR A 301 -11.43 23.99 -2.03
C THR A 301 -10.68 25.06 -1.24
N ASP A 302 -10.43 24.82 0.05
CA ASP A 302 -9.65 25.73 0.91
C ASP A 302 -8.13 25.63 0.58
N TRP A 303 -7.76 26.31 -0.51
CA TRP A 303 -6.39 26.33 -0.98
C TRP A 303 -5.42 26.99 0.01
N PRO A 304 -5.77 28.11 0.69
CA PRO A 304 -4.94 28.68 1.75
C PRO A 304 -4.59 27.68 2.86
N GLN A 305 -5.56 26.90 3.32
CA GLN A 305 -5.31 25.87 4.33
C GLN A 305 -4.44 24.73 3.79
N ILE A 306 -4.62 24.33 2.53
CA ILE A 306 -3.75 23.34 1.86
C ILE A 306 -2.31 23.84 1.80
N VAL A 307 -2.07 25.11 1.47
CA VAL A 307 -0.71 25.69 1.46
C VAL A 307 -0.08 25.63 2.85
N ALA A 308 -0.81 26.02 3.90
CA ALA A 308 -0.33 25.97 5.27
C ALA A 308 0.04 24.53 5.70
N LEU A 309 -0.77 23.53 5.31
CA LEU A 309 -0.46 22.12 5.58
C LEU A 309 0.80 21.66 4.82
N TYR A 310 1.01 22.12 3.58
CA TYR A 310 2.25 21.83 2.86
C TYR A 310 3.47 22.48 3.51
N ASP A 311 3.36 23.67 4.09
CA ASP A 311 4.46 24.30 4.85
C ASP A 311 4.89 23.39 6.01
N VAL A 312 3.92 22.91 6.81
CA VAL A 312 4.20 21.96 7.89
C VAL A 312 4.79 20.65 7.36
N LEU A 313 4.24 20.10 6.28
CA LEU A 313 4.71 18.84 5.70
C LEU A 313 6.17 18.93 5.20
N ARG A 314 6.55 20.03 4.58
CA ARG A 314 7.92 20.28 4.09
C ARG A 314 8.95 20.34 5.20
N THR A 315 8.61 20.91 6.36
CA THR A 315 9.51 20.94 7.52
C THR A 315 9.75 19.53 8.07
N ARG A 316 8.75 18.65 7.98
CA ARG A 316 8.83 17.26 8.49
C ARG A 316 9.47 16.29 7.51
N THR A 317 9.20 16.48 6.24
CA THR A 317 9.66 15.58 5.17
C THR A 317 10.14 16.42 3.99
N PRO A 318 11.37 16.91 4.01
CA PRO A 318 11.95 17.62 2.88
C PRO A 318 11.97 16.72 1.63
N ASN A 319 11.10 17.03 0.66
CA ASN A 319 10.97 16.28 -0.58
C ASN A 319 10.57 17.24 -1.71
N PRO A 320 11.31 17.27 -2.82
CA PRO A 320 11.01 18.15 -3.95
C PRO A 320 9.62 17.91 -4.55
N ILE A 321 9.10 16.68 -4.50
CA ILE A 321 7.73 16.35 -4.98
C ILE A 321 6.66 17.08 -4.14
N ILE A 322 6.85 17.16 -2.82
CA ILE A 322 5.96 17.91 -1.93
C ILE A 322 5.99 19.40 -2.29
N ALA A 323 7.16 19.94 -2.61
CA ALA A 323 7.30 21.33 -3.02
C ALA A 323 6.62 21.61 -4.38
N VAL A 324 6.66 20.70 -5.33
CA VAL A 324 5.88 20.78 -6.58
C VAL A 324 4.39 20.88 -6.30
N ASN A 325 3.86 20.00 -5.45
CA ASN A 325 2.44 20.01 -5.09
C ASN A 325 2.04 21.31 -4.36
N GLN A 326 2.92 21.82 -3.49
CA GLN A 326 2.71 23.12 -2.84
C GLN A 326 2.66 24.28 -3.84
N ALA A 327 3.56 24.29 -4.83
CA ALA A 327 3.56 25.32 -5.89
C ALA A 327 2.23 25.33 -6.67
N VAL A 328 1.66 24.15 -6.92
CA VAL A 328 0.32 24.06 -7.52
C VAL A 328 -0.74 24.63 -6.57
N ALA A 329 -0.72 24.30 -5.29
CA ALA A 329 -1.66 24.85 -4.32
C ALA A 329 -1.54 26.38 -4.21
N LEU A 330 -0.34 26.92 -4.19
CA LEU A 330 -0.07 28.38 -4.20
C LEU A 330 -0.69 29.06 -5.42
N SER A 331 -0.71 28.41 -6.59
CA SER A 331 -1.28 28.96 -7.81
C SER A 331 -2.81 29.12 -7.76
N TYR A 332 -3.48 28.36 -6.90
CA TYR A 332 -4.91 28.48 -6.66
C TYR A 332 -5.22 29.34 -5.43
N ALA A 333 -4.38 29.32 -4.42
CA ALA A 333 -4.54 30.17 -3.23
C ALA A 333 -4.25 31.63 -3.51
N GLN A 334 -3.37 31.92 -4.46
CA GLN A 334 -2.93 33.29 -4.81
C GLN A 334 -3.09 33.49 -6.32
N THR A 335 -1.97 33.34 -7.08
CA THR A 335 -2.00 33.52 -8.55
C THR A 335 -1.15 32.47 -9.25
N PRO A 336 -1.41 32.20 -10.55
CA PRO A 336 -0.56 31.32 -11.36
C PRO A 336 0.91 31.75 -11.39
N GLN A 337 1.16 33.06 -11.35
CA GLN A 337 2.51 33.66 -11.35
C GLN A 337 3.29 33.25 -10.10
N VAL A 338 2.66 33.32 -8.91
CA VAL A 338 3.28 32.91 -7.65
C VAL A 338 3.56 31.42 -7.64
N GLY A 339 2.62 30.60 -8.14
CA GLY A 339 2.80 29.16 -8.27
C GLY A 339 3.96 28.81 -9.21
N LEU A 340 4.04 29.47 -10.37
CA LEU A 340 5.12 29.25 -11.33
C LEU A 340 6.48 29.67 -10.77
N ALA A 341 6.59 30.82 -10.11
CA ALA A 341 7.82 31.27 -9.48
C ALA A 341 8.30 30.27 -8.41
N ALA A 342 7.38 29.78 -7.55
CA ALA A 342 7.69 28.76 -6.57
C ALA A 342 8.15 27.43 -7.21
N LEU A 343 7.54 27.04 -8.34
CA LEU A 343 7.91 25.83 -9.07
C LEU A 343 9.29 25.97 -9.74
N ASP A 344 9.56 27.10 -10.40
CA ASP A 344 10.81 27.34 -11.10
C ASP A 344 12.00 27.49 -10.14
N CYS A 345 11.79 27.96 -8.90
CA CYS A 345 12.80 27.96 -7.83
C CYS A 345 13.28 26.57 -7.41
N LEU A 346 12.55 25.49 -7.76
CA LEU A 346 12.95 24.11 -7.43
C LEU A 346 14.03 23.56 -8.37
N LEU A 347 14.25 24.17 -9.54
CA LEU A 347 15.38 23.85 -10.39
C LEU A 347 16.65 24.53 -9.83
N PRO A 348 17.84 23.87 -9.85
CA PRO A 348 18.19 22.72 -10.69
C PRO A 348 18.23 21.37 -9.97
N ASP A 349 17.13 20.90 -9.37
CA ASP A 349 17.08 19.51 -8.84
C ASP A 349 16.99 18.52 -10.01
N ALA A 350 18.04 17.76 -10.25
CA ALA A 350 18.11 16.75 -11.32
C ALA A 350 16.98 15.68 -11.24
N LYS A 351 16.41 15.45 -10.04
CA LYS A 351 15.27 14.55 -9.90
C LYS A 351 14.00 15.12 -10.52
N LEU A 352 13.83 16.45 -10.48
CA LEU A 352 12.69 17.14 -11.05
C LEU A 352 12.79 17.27 -12.58
N GLU A 353 13.99 17.34 -13.13
CA GLU A 353 14.20 17.35 -14.59
C GLU A 353 13.67 16.10 -15.28
N ALA A 354 13.70 14.95 -14.60
CA ALA A 354 13.17 13.69 -15.08
C ALA A 354 11.75 13.37 -14.54
N TYR A 355 11.15 14.30 -13.82
CA TYR A 355 9.85 14.08 -13.16
C TYR A 355 8.71 14.65 -14.00
N GLN A 356 8.00 13.79 -14.71
CA GLN A 356 6.89 14.14 -15.61
C GLN A 356 5.88 15.12 -14.99
N PRO A 357 5.37 14.95 -13.73
CA PRO A 357 4.41 15.85 -13.14
C PRO A 357 4.91 17.29 -12.94
N TYR A 358 6.21 17.49 -12.73
CA TYR A 358 6.79 18.84 -12.69
C TYR A 358 6.53 19.59 -14.00
N HIS A 359 6.83 18.98 -15.14
CA HIS A 359 6.67 19.60 -16.45
C HIS A 359 5.19 19.80 -16.82
N SER A 360 4.31 18.87 -16.46
CA SER A 360 2.87 19.05 -16.70
C SER A 360 2.27 20.16 -15.84
N CYS A 361 2.64 20.26 -14.55
CA CYS A 361 2.23 21.37 -13.68
C CYS A 361 2.73 22.71 -14.21
N ARG A 362 3.99 22.78 -14.66
CA ARG A 362 4.56 23.97 -15.25
C ARG A 362 3.81 24.39 -16.52
N ALA A 363 3.49 23.44 -17.38
CA ALA A 363 2.70 23.70 -18.58
C ALA A 363 1.32 24.27 -18.25
N ASP A 364 0.59 23.68 -17.30
CA ASP A 364 -0.73 24.15 -16.90
C ASP A 364 -0.69 25.58 -16.30
N LEU A 365 0.33 25.91 -15.52
CA LEU A 365 0.52 27.25 -14.98
C LEU A 365 0.76 28.27 -16.11
N LEU A 366 1.61 27.92 -17.07
CA LEU A 366 1.92 28.77 -18.23
C LEU A 366 0.67 28.98 -19.11
N VAL A 367 -0.18 27.95 -19.30
CA VAL A 367 -1.47 28.09 -19.99
C VAL A 367 -2.36 29.11 -19.29
N ARG A 368 -2.50 29.02 -17.97
CA ARG A 368 -3.31 29.96 -17.18
C ARG A 368 -2.78 31.40 -17.22
N MET A 369 -1.52 31.58 -17.62
CA MET A 369 -0.87 32.89 -17.81
C MET A 369 -0.88 33.34 -19.26
N GLY A 370 -1.45 32.57 -20.21
CA GLY A 370 -1.47 32.87 -21.63
C GLY A 370 -0.11 32.71 -22.35
N GLN A 371 0.86 32.04 -21.72
CA GLN A 371 2.22 31.85 -22.29
C GLN A 371 2.27 30.57 -23.13
N VAL A 372 1.65 30.59 -24.29
CA VAL A 372 1.37 29.42 -25.14
C VAL A 372 2.66 28.67 -25.53
N ASP A 373 3.69 29.37 -26.03
CA ASP A 373 4.91 28.72 -26.53
C ASP A 373 5.69 28.04 -25.43
N ALA A 374 5.83 28.67 -24.26
CA ALA A 374 6.48 28.08 -23.09
C ALA A 374 5.68 26.88 -22.52
N ALA A 375 4.34 26.97 -22.54
CA ALA A 375 3.46 25.86 -22.17
C ALA A 375 3.66 24.66 -23.10
N ALA A 376 3.71 24.91 -24.43
CA ALA A 376 3.92 23.86 -25.41
C ALA A 376 5.26 23.14 -25.24
N GLN A 377 6.34 23.86 -24.93
CA GLN A 377 7.64 23.23 -24.60
C GLN A 377 7.54 22.33 -23.37
N SER A 378 6.91 22.81 -22.30
CA SER A 378 6.73 22.05 -21.05
C SER A 378 5.84 20.81 -21.28
N TYR A 379 4.76 20.89 -22.07
CA TYR A 379 3.97 19.72 -22.42
C TYR A 379 4.74 18.70 -23.24
N ARG A 380 5.55 19.11 -24.23
CA ARG A 380 6.39 18.18 -25.00
C ARG A 380 7.32 17.41 -24.06
N ARG A 381 7.99 18.12 -23.14
CA ARG A 381 8.85 17.47 -22.17
C ARG A 381 8.09 16.51 -21.25
N ALA A 382 6.90 16.86 -20.80
CA ALA A 382 6.03 15.98 -20.02
C ALA A 382 5.60 14.72 -20.80
N ILE A 383 5.32 14.85 -22.11
CA ILE A 383 4.97 13.73 -22.99
C ILE A 383 6.14 12.77 -23.11
N ASP A 384 7.36 13.28 -23.38
CA ASP A 384 8.58 12.47 -23.49
C ASP A 384 8.87 11.65 -22.22
N LEU A 385 8.52 12.19 -21.05
CA LEU A 385 8.72 11.58 -19.73
C LEU A 385 7.52 10.73 -19.28
N SER A 386 6.47 10.63 -20.06
CA SER A 386 5.22 9.97 -19.63
C SER A 386 5.41 8.45 -19.48
N PRO A 387 5.10 7.88 -18.30
CA PRO A 387 5.29 6.44 -18.04
C PRO A 387 4.22 5.57 -18.72
N SER A 388 3.10 6.15 -19.17
CA SER A 388 2.01 5.42 -19.79
C SER A 388 1.45 6.12 -21.04
N LYS A 389 0.98 5.32 -22.01
CA LYS A 389 0.34 5.81 -23.23
C LYS A 389 -0.94 6.64 -22.96
N ALA A 390 -1.64 6.37 -21.84
CA ALA A 390 -2.85 7.12 -21.50
C ALA A 390 -2.51 8.54 -21.03
N GLN A 391 -1.47 8.67 -20.19
CA GLN A 391 -1.00 9.99 -19.77
C GLN A 391 -0.41 10.79 -20.95
N ALA A 392 0.39 10.14 -21.80
CA ALA A 392 0.91 10.78 -23.00
C ALA A 392 -0.23 11.32 -23.88
N ARG A 393 -1.25 10.52 -24.19
CA ARG A 393 -2.42 10.93 -24.97
C ARG A 393 -3.18 12.11 -24.35
N PHE A 394 -3.35 12.12 -23.03
CA PHE A 394 -3.97 13.24 -22.33
C PHE A 394 -3.17 14.53 -22.52
N LEU A 395 -1.84 14.48 -22.35
CA LEU A 395 -0.96 15.64 -22.52
C LEU A 395 -0.89 16.10 -23.99
N GLU A 396 -0.89 15.17 -24.96
CA GLU A 396 -0.99 15.48 -26.40
C GLU A 396 -2.28 16.22 -26.72
N HIS A 397 -3.41 15.80 -26.14
CA HIS A 397 -4.68 16.51 -26.31
C HIS A 397 -4.61 17.93 -25.75
N ARG A 398 -4.04 18.10 -24.54
CA ARG A 398 -3.82 19.44 -23.94
C ARG A 398 -2.89 20.31 -24.81
N LEU A 399 -1.81 19.74 -25.34
CA LEU A 399 -0.90 20.44 -26.24
C LEU A 399 -1.61 20.90 -27.53
N ARG A 400 -2.43 20.05 -28.16
CA ARG A 400 -3.20 20.43 -29.37
C ARG A 400 -4.21 21.52 -29.07
N ALA A 401 -4.86 21.47 -27.91
CA ALA A 401 -5.85 22.48 -27.53
C ALA A 401 -5.27 23.90 -27.39
N LEU A 402 -3.94 24.05 -27.17
CA LEU A 402 -3.28 25.37 -27.14
C LEU A 402 -3.36 26.15 -28.44
N TYR A 403 -3.52 25.47 -29.58
CA TYR A 403 -3.49 26.08 -30.92
C TYR A 403 -4.87 26.12 -31.60
N ILE A 404 -5.93 25.65 -30.91
CA ILE A 404 -7.30 25.59 -31.45
C ILE A 404 -8.17 26.69 -30.83
N GLY A 405 -7.78 27.30 -29.73
CA GLY A 405 -8.41 28.44 -29.08
C GLY A 405 -7.64 29.70 -29.33
#